data_e2be3c969d18081c65244fd8ea14a3b6
#
_entry.id   e2be3c969d18081c65244fd8ea14a3b6
#
_cell.length_a   1.000
_cell.length_b   1.000
_cell.length_c   1.000
_cell.angle_alpha   90.00
_cell.angle_beta   90.00
_cell.angle_gamma   90.00
#
_symmetry.space_group_name_H-M   'P 1'
#
loop_
_entity.id
_entity.type
_entity.pdbx_description
1 polymer ?
#
loop_
_entity_poly.entity_id
_entity_poly.type
_entity_poly.pdbx_seq_one_letter_code
_entity_poly.pdbx_strand_id
1 'polypeptide(L)'
;WHECTDAACPNQSESIKDTAAHIYDDDADTTCNVCGYVRTVTPEIVPVSQITLNKAETSISVGNSETLTATVAPENAANKALTWASSDEDVATVAPDGTVTAVKAGAATITATAADGSGKSAVCKVTVTGDTTPPAHEHRYGDWSKDGTNHWHECTDAACPNQSESIK
;
A
#
# COMPACT_ATOMS: atom_id res chain seq x y z
N TRP A 1 -47.22 8.94 32.53
CA TRP A 1 -45.95 8.89 33.29
C TRP A 1 -45.24 7.62 32.88
N HIS A 2 -44.06 7.76 32.33
CA HIS A 2 -43.24 6.63 31.88
C HIS A 2 -42.07 6.45 32.86
N GLU A 3 -41.91 5.27 33.37
CA GLU A 3 -40.73 4.91 34.13
C GLU A 3 -39.61 4.53 33.18
N CYS A 4 -38.49 5.17 33.37
CA CYS A 4 -37.29 4.86 32.63
C CYS A 4 -36.68 3.58 33.23
N THR A 5 -36.58 2.50 32.47
CA THR A 5 -35.92 1.26 32.89
C THR A 5 -34.39 1.32 32.76
N ASP A 6 -33.86 2.38 32.15
CA ASP A 6 -32.43 2.60 32.05
C ASP A 6 -31.91 3.17 33.38
N ALA A 7 -30.96 2.48 34.01
CA ALA A 7 -30.34 2.89 35.29
C ALA A 7 -29.67 4.26 35.23
N ALA A 8 -29.37 4.79 34.03
CA ALA A 8 -28.76 6.09 33.80
C ALA A 8 -29.80 7.23 33.71
N CYS A 9 -31.12 6.93 33.73
CA CYS A 9 -32.13 7.98 33.59
C CYS A 9 -32.22 8.80 34.88
N PRO A 10 -32.07 10.15 34.84
CA PRO A 10 -32.05 11.02 36.02
C PRO A 10 -33.42 11.17 36.72
N ASN A 11 -34.50 10.72 36.09
CA ASN A 11 -35.87 10.82 36.59
C ASN A 11 -36.42 9.48 37.10
N GLN A 12 -35.60 8.61 37.64
CA GLN A 12 -36.09 7.43 38.38
C GLN A 12 -36.68 7.89 39.73
N SER A 13 -37.97 8.14 39.77
CA SER A 13 -38.70 8.29 41.05
C SER A 13 -39.38 7.00 41.40
N GLU A 14 -39.25 6.56 42.68
CA GLU A 14 -39.74 5.27 43.21
C GLU A 14 -41.25 5.06 43.11
N SER A 15 -42.02 6.01 42.61
CA SER A 15 -43.48 5.98 42.70
C SER A 15 -44.24 5.66 41.42
N ILE A 16 -43.57 5.45 40.25
CA ILE A 16 -44.26 5.18 39.00
C ILE A 16 -43.48 4.14 38.18
N LYS A 17 -43.93 2.88 38.31
CA LYS A 17 -43.39 1.76 37.53
C LYS A 17 -44.12 1.62 36.20
N ASP A 18 -43.78 2.39 35.21
CA ASP A 18 -44.11 2.11 33.83
C ASP A 18 -42.87 1.56 33.12
N THR A 19 -43.00 0.31 32.64
CA THR A 19 -41.89 -0.45 31.99
C THR A 19 -41.71 -0.08 30.52
N ALA A 20 -42.07 1.14 30.14
CA ALA A 20 -41.81 1.60 28.76
C ALA A 20 -40.33 1.82 28.51
N ALA A 21 -39.77 1.05 27.58
CA ALA A 21 -38.41 1.27 27.11
C ALA A 21 -38.28 2.67 26.47
N HIS A 22 -37.09 3.27 26.59
CA HIS A 22 -36.81 4.47 25.83
C HIS A 22 -36.94 4.19 24.33
N ILE A 23 -37.60 5.11 23.63
CA ILE A 23 -37.79 5.01 22.18
C ILE A 23 -36.87 6.00 21.52
N TYR A 24 -36.02 5.49 20.63
CA TYR A 24 -35.12 6.23 19.76
C TYR A 24 -35.46 5.87 18.32
N ASP A 25 -35.34 6.80 17.39
CA ASP A 25 -35.66 6.59 15.97
C ASP A 25 -34.65 5.66 15.31
N ASP A 26 -33.37 5.74 15.74
CA ASP A 26 -32.28 4.87 15.31
C ASP A 26 -31.16 4.84 16.36
N ASP A 27 -30.09 4.08 16.07
CA ASP A 27 -28.94 3.95 16.97
C ASP A 27 -28.13 5.23 17.13
N ALA A 28 -28.26 6.19 16.21
CA ALA A 28 -27.57 7.48 16.25
C ALA A 28 -28.43 8.54 17.01
N ASP A 29 -29.71 8.29 17.21
CA ASP A 29 -30.58 9.20 17.96
C ASP A 29 -30.18 9.23 19.44
N THR A 30 -29.85 10.40 19.95
CA THR A 30 -29.38 10.61 21.31
C THR A 30 -30.48 11.00 22.26
N THR A 31 -31.69 11.36 21.76
CA THR A 31 -32.76 11.91 22.57
C THR A 31 -33.97 10.99 22.54
N CYS A 32 -34.39 10.50 23.70
CA CYS A 32 -35.60 9.69 23.80
C CYS A 32 -36.85 10.49 23.37
N ASN A 33 -37.59 9.99 22.38
CA ASN A 33 -38.79 10.62 21.83
C ASN A 33 -39.96 10.74 22.81
N VAL A 34 -39.88 10.01 23.92
CA VAL A 34 -40.94 9.99 24.92
C VAL A 34 -40.64 10.86 26.14
N CYS A 35 -39.44 10.79 26.69
CA CYS A 35 -39.08 11.51 27.91
C CYS A 35 -38.00 12.56 27.77
N GLY A 36 -37.42 12.70 26.59
CA GLY A 36 -36.33 13.68 26.32
C GLY A 36 -34.98 13.32 26.98
N TYR A 37 -34.84 12.08 27.52
CA TYR A 37 -33.56 11.63 28.07
C TYR A 37 -32.50 11.60 26.96
N VAL A 38 -31.34 12.18 27.24
CA VAL A 38 -30.21 12.20 26.30
C VAL A 38 -29.23 11.10 26.67
N ARG A 39 -29.09 10.09 25.79
CA ARG A 39 -28.07 9.03 25.93
C ARG A 39 -26.76 9.46 25.27
N THR A 40 -25.67 9.03 25.83
CA THR A 40 -24.38 9.11 25.15
C THR A 40 -24.24 7.93 24.20
N VAL A 41 -24.31 8.18 22.89
CA VAL A 41 -23.96 7.16 21.90
C VAL A 41 -22.45 7.17 21.69
N THR A 42 -21.80 6.08 22.01
CA THR A 42 -20.39 5.90 21.64
C THR A 42 -20.39 5.41 20.20
N PRO A 43 -19.82 6.15 19.24
CA PRO A 43 -19.75 5.66 17.87
C PRO A 43 -19.01 4.32 17.83
N GLU A 44 -19.62 3.34 17.16
CA GLU A 44 -18.99 2.04 16.96
C GLU A 44 -17.73 2.24 16.09
N ILE A 45 -16.57 1.92 16.67
CA ILE A 45 -15.31 1.96 15.94
C ILE A 45 -15.18 0.66 15.16
N VAL A 46 -15.48 0.72 13.86
CA VAL A 46 -15.33 -0.42 12.96
C VAL A 46 -13.83 -0.58 12.61
N PRO A 47 -13.18 -1.68 13.02
CA PRO A 47 -11.78 -1.90 12.71
C PRO A 47 -11.59 -2.39 11.28
N VAL A 48 -10.36 -2.30 10.78
CA VAL A 48 -9.96 -2.93 9.52
C VAL A 48 -10.03 -4.45 9.66
N SER A 49 -10.77 -5.11 8.77
CA SER A 49 -10.90 -6.57 8.72
C SER A 49 -9.97 -7.20 7.69
N GLN A 50 -9.68 -6.48 6.60
CA GLN A 50 -8.84 -6.98 5.50
C GLN A 50 -8.15 -5.83 4.75
N ILE A 51 -6.95 -6.11 4.25
CA ILE A 51 -6.23 -5.30 3.27
C ILE A 51 -5.97 -6.17 2.04
N THR A 52 -6.17 -5.61 0.85
CA THR A 52 -5.87 -6.29 -0.42
C THR A 52 -5.02 -5.35 -1.27
N LEU A 53 -3.91 -5.86 -1.81
CA LEU A 53 -3.09 -5.14 -2.78
C LEU A 53 -3.55 -5.47 -4.21
N ASN A 54 -3.38 -4.50 -5.12
CA ASN A 54 -3.65 -4.69 -6.54
C ASN A 54 -2.75 -5.75 -7.20
N LYS A 55 -1.60 -6.06 -6.58
CA LYS A 55 -0.64 -7.08 -7.02
C LYS A 55 -0.11 -7.87 -5.82
N ALA A 56 -0.01 -9.19 -5.98
CA ALA A 56 0.65 -10.07 -5.01
C ALA A 56 2.15 -10.19 -5.28
N GLU A 57 2.55 -10.00 -6.54
CA GLU A 57 3.94 -10.00 -6.99
C GLU A 57 4.11 -9.05 -8.19
N THR A 58 5.31 -8.50 -8.34
CA THR A 58 5.68 -7.64 -9.48
C THR A 58 7.18 -7.73 -9.75
N SER A 59 7.58 -7.30 -10.97
CA SER A 59 8.97 -7.20 -11.39
C SER A 59 9.25 -5.79 -11.91
N ILE A 60 10.28 -5.14 -11.38
CA ILE A 60 10.64 -3.76 -11.68
C ILE A 60 12.13 -3.71 -12.03
N SER A 61 12.52 -3.05 -13.11
CA SER A 61 13.94 -2.86 -13.44
C SER A 61 14.55 -1.79 -12.54
N VAL A 62 15.83 -1.96 -12.20
CA VAL A 62 16.60 -0.96 -11.42
C VAL A 62 16.39 0.46 -11.97
N GLY A 63 16.18 1.42 -11.09
CA GLY A 63 15.92 2.82 -11.41
C GLY A 63 14.49 3.17 -11.76
N ASN A 64 13.61 2.17 -11.94
CA ASN A 64 12.19 2.39 -12.19
C ASN A 64 11.36 2.32 -10.90
N SER A 65 10.14 2.83 -10.98
CA SER A 65 9.18 2.81 -9.87
C SER A 65 7.82 2.30 -10.32
N GLU A 66 7.08 1.70 -9.38
CA GLU A 66 5.70 1.26 -9.58
C GLU A 66 4.88 1.54 -8.33
N THR A 67 3.63 1.98 -8.49
CA THR A 67 2.74 2.25 -7.36
C THR A 67 1.85 1.05 -7.06
N LEU A 68 1.94 0.53 -5.85
CA LEU A 68 1.02 -0.46 -5.30
C LEU A 68 -0.19 0.25 -4.71
N THR A 69 -1.38 -0.24 -5.03
CA THR A 69 -2.64 0.27 -4.49
C THR A 69 -3.20 -0.73 -3.50
N ALA A 70 -3.55 -0.25 -2.30
CA ALA A 70 -4.18 -1.04 -1.26
C ALA A 70 -5.66 -0.70 -1.12
N THR A 71 -6.49 -1.72 -1.03
CA THR A 71 -7.92 -1.61 -0.69
C THR A 71 -8.14 -2.11 0.72
N VAL A 72 -8.79 -1.30 1.56
CA VAL A 72 -9.09 -1.60 2.96
C VAL A 72 -10.57 -1.96 3.10
N ALA A 73 -10.86 -3.05 3.78
CA ALA A 73 -12.21 -3.48 4.11
C ALA A 73 -12.40 -3.56 5.64
N PRO A 74 -13.61 -3.29 6.13
CA PRO A 74 -14.78 -2.81 5.40
C PRO A 74 -14.63 -1.33 4.99
N GLU A 75 -15.46 -0.87 4.05
CA GLU A 75 -15.39 0.51 3.55
C GLU A 75 -15.68 1.55 4.62
N ASN A 76 -16.49 1.20 5.63
CA ASN A 76 -16.80 2.02 6.79
C ASN A 76 -15.80 1.87 7.95
N ALA A 77 -14.62 1.26 7.73
CA ALA A 77 -13.58 1.22 8.76
C ALA A 77 -13.22 2.63 9.24
N ALA A 78 -13.15 2.81 10.55
CA ALA A 78 -12.97 4.12 11.18
C ALA A 78 -11.62 4.77 10.87
N ASN A 79 -10.57 3.94 10.73
CA ASN A 79 -9.23 4.38 10.34
C ASN A 79 -8.69 3.47 9.24
N LYS A 80 -8.58 4.01 8.02
CA LYS A 80 -8.05 3.31 6.84
C LYS A 80 -6.60 3.65 6.52
N ALA A 81 -5.93 4.37 7.41
CA ALA A 81 -4.53 4.71 7.21
C ALA A 81 -3.65 3.45 7.17
N LEU A 82 -2.67 3.45 6.28
CA LEU A 82 -1.73 2.35 6.10
C LEU A 82 -0.30 2.83 6.34
N THR A 83 0.51 1.94 6.87
CA THR A 83 1.96 2.07 6.90
C THR A 83 2.58 1.08 5.94
N TRP A 84 3.59 1.53 5.20
CA TRP A 84 4.30 0.73 4.23
C TRP A 84 5.72 0.44 4.71
N ALA A 85 6.20 -0.76 4.47
CA ALA A 85 7.57 -1.18 4.80
C ALA A 85 8.13 -2.11 3.74
N SER A 86 9.42 -2.01 3.49
CA SER A 86 10.20 -2.96 2.69
C SER A 86 10.97 -3.90 3.59
N SER A 87 11.09 -5.16 3.20
CA SER A 87 11.96 -6.12 3.89
C SER A 87 13.44 -5.90 3.61
N ASP A 88 13.77 -5.19 2.51
CA ASP A 88 15.14 -4.88 2.08
C ASP A 88 15.12 -3.56 1.27
N GLU A 89 15.48 -2.47 1.94
CA GLU A 89 15.51 -1.13 1.34
C GLU A 89 16.70 -0.93 0.38
N ASP A 90 17.74 -1.76 0.47
CA ASP A 90 18.84 -1.76 -0.49
C ASP A 90 18.42 -2.34 -1.85
N VAL A 91 17.38 -3.18 -1.88
CA VAL A 91 16.80 -3.76 -3.09
C VAL A 91 15.65 -2.91 -3.61
N ALA A 92 14.69 -2.59 -2.75
CA ALA A 92 13.54 -1.76 -3.11
C ALA A 92 13.06 -0.93 -1.91
N THR A 93 12.83 0.36 -2.12
CA THR A 93 12.20 1.24 -1.13
C THR A 93 10.72 1.40 -1.41
N VAL A 94 9.94 1.80 -0.39
CA VAL A 94 8.52 2.13 -0.56
C VAL A 94 8.19 3.45 0.14
N ALA A 95 7.48 4.32 -0.58
CA ALA A 95 6.98 5.59 -0.05
C ALA A 95 5.61 5.41 0.66
N PRO A 96 5.17 6.38 1.49
CA PRO A 96 3.89 6.31 2.21
C PRO A 96 2.66 6.22 1.30
N ASP A 97 2.76 6.60 0.04
CA ASP A 97 1.70 6.50 -0.97
C ASP A 97 1.64 5.13 -1.68
N GLY A 98 2.53 4.19 -1.30
CA GLY A 98 2.66 2.87 -1.92
C GLY A 98 3.56 2.84 -3.16
N THR A 99 4.26 3.93 -3.48
CA THR A 99 5.22 3.94 -4.60
C THR A 99 6.48 3.18 -4.23
N VAL A 100 6.74 2.09 -4.94
CA VAL A 100 7.92 1.24 -4.81
C VAL A 100 8.97 1.68 -5.82
N THR A 101 10.19 1.93 -5.35
CA THR A 101 11.34 2.28 -6.20
C THR A 101 12.38 1.17 -6.15
N ALA A 102 12.77 0.67 -7.33
CA ALA A 102 13.77 -0.37 -7.50
C ALA A 102 15.17 0.22 -7.41
N VAL A 103 15.96 -0.19 -6.41
CA VAL A 103 17.29 0.36 -6.11
C VAL A 103 18.40 -0.54 -6.66
N LYS A 104 18.31 -1.85 -6.39
CA LYS A 104 19.34 -2.84 -6.75
C LYS A 104 18.69 -4.17 -7.11
N ALA A 105 19.28 -4.89 -8.06
CA ALA A 105 18.81 -6.22 -8.43
C ALA A 105 18.75 -7.16 -7.21
N GLY A 106 17.62 -7.85 -7.04
CA GLY A 106 17.35 -8.71 -5.90
C GLY A 106 15.85 -8.95 -5.71
N ALA A 107 15.47 -9.42 -4.53
CA ALA A 107 14.09 -9.63 -4.15
C ALA A 107 13.79 -8.96 -2.81
N ALA A 108 12.68 -8.23 -2.74
CA ALA A 108 12.17 -7.62 -1.51
C ALA A 108 10.68 -7.92 -1.35
N THR A 109 10.18 -7.86 -0.13
CA THR A 109 8.76 -7.96 0.17
C THR A 109 8.26 -6.61 0.67
N ILE A 110 7.27 -6.03 -0.01
CA ILE A 110 6.62 -4.81 0.43
C ILE A 110 5.38 -5.18 1.23
N THR A 111 5.24 -4.62 2.42
CA THR A 111 4.13 -4.87 3.34
C THR A 111 3.36 -3.59 3.59
N ALA A 112 2.03 -3.64 3.40
CA ALA A 112 1.09 -2.63 3.83
C ALA A 112 0.38 -3.10 5.11
N THR A 113 0.44 -2.32 6.18
CA THR A 113 -0.16 -2.65 7.49
C THR A 113 -1.16 -1.58 7.91
N ALA A 114 -2.32 -2.00 8.44
CA ALA A 114 -3.32 -1.08 8.99
C ALA A 114 -2.78 -0.34 10.22
N ALA A 115 -2.99 0.97 10.25
CA ALA A 115 -2.57 1.83 11.35
C ALA A 115 -3.64 1.96 12.46
N ASP A 116 -4.74 1.19 12.37
CA ASP A 116 -5.84 1.19 13.34
C ASP A 116 -5.59 0.26 14.55
N GLY A 117 -4.47 -0.46 14.57
CA GLY A 117 -4.14 -1.44 15.61
C GLY A 117 -4.79 -2.82 15.40
N SER A 118 -5.52 -3.07 14.31
CA SER A 118 -6.13 -4.38 13.99
C SER A 118 -5.10 -5.46 13.66
N GLY A 119 -3.84 -5.07 13.35
CA GLY A 119 -2.78 -5.98 12.93
C GLY A 119 -2.97 -6.57 11.53
N LYS A 120 -3.92 -6.05 10.75
CA LYS A 120 -4.14 -6.50 9.37
C LYS A 120 -3.05 -5.98 8.44
N SER A 121 -2.57 -6.85 7.56
CA SER A 121 -1.54 -6.51 6.58
C SER A 121 -1.75 -7.28 5.28
N ALA A 122 -1.13 -6.77 4.22
CA ALA A 122 -1.02 -7.42 2.92
C ALA A 122 0.40 -7.24 2.39
N VAL A 123 0.85 -8.20 1.58
CA VAL A 123 2.23 -8.24 1.07
C VAL A 123 2.26 -8.33 -0.45
N CYS A 124 3.28 -7.73 -1.05
CA CYS A 124 3.64 -7.88 -2.45
C CYS A 124 5.11 -8.28 -2.55
N LYS A 125 5.40 -9.36 -3.29
CA LYS A 125 6.78 -9.76 -3.61
C LYS A 125 7.28 -8.92 -4.79
N VAL A 126 8.38 -8.23 -4.59
CA VAL A 126 9.01 -7.40 -5.62
C VAL A 126 10.31 -8.06 -6.04
N THR A 127 10.42 -8.38 -7.33
CA THR A 127 11.67 -8.82 -7.95
C THR A 127 12.25 -7.63 -8.70
N VAL A 128 13.41 -7.15 -8.26
CA VAL A 128 14.14 -6.12 -8.97
C VAL A 128 15.10 -6.78 -9.95
N THR A 129 14.88 -6.55 -11.23
CA THR A 129 15.78 -7.02 -12.29
C THR A 129 16.90 -6.01 -12.52
N GLY A 130 18.12 -6.52 -12.79
CA GLY A 130 19.23 -5.66 -13.15
C GLY A 130 18.89 -4.79 -14.36
N ASP A 131 19.54 -3.64 -14.46
CA ASP A 131 19.51 -2.85 -15.67
C ASP A 131 20.09 -3.70 -16.80
N THR A 132 19.27 -4.03 -17.79
CA THR A 132 19.71 -4.73 -18.99
C THR A 132 20.33 -3.78 -20.02
N THR A 133 20.32 -2.48 -19.70
CA THR A 133 21.01 -1.50 -20.51
C THR A 133 22.51 -1.73 -20.32
N PRO A 134 23.26 -2.10 -21.36
CA PRO A 134 24.71 -2.17 -21.25
C PRO A 134 25.21 -0.80 -20.78
N PRO A 135 26.19 -0.73 -19.85
CA PRO A 135 26.74 0.54 -19.43
C PRO A 135 27.13 1.33 -20.66
N ALA A 136 26.68 2.59 -20.73
CA ALA A 136 27.09 3.48 -21.79
C ALA A 136 28.63 3.57 -21.76
N HIS A 137 29.30 3.01 -22.76
CA HIS A 137 30.74 3.05 -22.91
C HIS A 137 31.08 3.69 -24.26
N GLU A 138 32.16 4.40 -24.27
CA GLU A 138 32.69 4.92 -25.53
C GLU A 138 33.36 3.77 -26.28
N HIS A 139 32.93 3.54 -27.51
CA HIS A 139 33.60 2.59 -28.40
C HIS A 139 35.01 3.11 -28.74
N ARG A 140 36.01 2.39 -28.29
CA ARG A 140 37.39 2.58 -28.74
C ARG A 140 37.63 1.62 -29.88
N TYR A 141 37.81 2.18 -31.05
CA TYR A 141 38.09 1.40 -32.24
C TYR A 141 39.60 1.31 -32.46
N GLY A 142 40.08 0.14 -32.85
CA GLY A 142 41.43 -0.07 -33.31
C GLY A 142 41.68 0.52 -34.69
N ASP A 143 42.85 0.26 -35.24
CA ASP A 143 43.19 0.68 -36.59
C ASP A 143 42.29 0.00 -37.63
N TRP A 144 42.05 0.70 -38.73
CA TRP A 144 41.25 0.18 -39.82
C TRP A 144 41.92 -1.04 -40.45
N SER A 145 41.23 -2.14 -40.52
CA SER A 145 41.59 -3.33 -41.28
C SER A 145 40.82 -3.35 -42.58
N LYS A 146 41.39 -3.90 -43.63
CA LYS A 146 40.73 -4.03 -44.92
C LYS A 146 41.14 -5.34 -45.62
N ASP A 147 40.19 -5.91 -46.33
CA ASP A 147 40.41 -6.85 -47.42
C ASP A 147 40.16 -6.16 -48.76
N GLY A 148 40.23 -6.84 -49.85
CA GLY A 148 40.09 -6.23 -51.18
C GLY A 148 38.69 -5.61 -51.43
N THR A 149 37.71 -5.80 -50.56
CA THR A 149 36.30 -5.43 -50.77
C THR A 149 35.65 -4.71 -49.58
N ASN A 150 36.17 -4.93 -48.36
CA ASN A 150 35.54 -4.40 -47.12
C ASN A 150 36.56 -3.70 -46.24
N HIS A 151 36.07 -2.72 -45.48
CA HIS A 151 36.81 -2.06 -44.42
C HIS A 151 36.09 -2.30 -43.11
N TRP A 152 36.81 -2.60 -42.06
CA TRP A 152 36.23 -2.76 -40.71
C TRP A 152 37.26 -2.32 -39.67
N HIS A 153 36.75 -2.06 -38.47
CA HIS A 153 37.58 -1.89 -37.28
C HIS A 153 36.95 -2.61 -36.12
N GLU A 154 37.76 -3.16 -35.24
CA GLU A 154 37.31 -3.87 -34.08
C GLU A 154 37.21 -2.94 -32.88
N CYS A 155 36.14 -3.05 -32.10
CA CYS A 155 36.03 -2.39 -30.80
C CYS A 155 37.03 -3.08 -29.84
N THR A 156 37.97 -2.31 -29.32
CA THR A 156 38.99 -2.83 -28.38
C THR A 156 38.56 -2.79 -26.94
N ASP A 157 37.33 -2.32 -26.65
CA ASP A 157 36.78 -2.31 -25.31
C ASP A 157 36.19 -3.71 -24.96
N ALA A 158 36.71 -4.32 -23.89
CA ALA A 158 36.26 -5.64 -23.42
C ALA A 158 34.80 -5.67 -22.96
N ALA A 159 34.19 -4.51 -22.68
CA ALA A 159 32.78 -4.38 -22.31
C ALA A 159 31.84 -4.24 -23.53
N CYS A 160 32.37 -4.20 -24.75
CA CYS A 160 31.57 -4.06 -25.96
C CYS A 160 30.90 -5.40 -26.32
N PRO A 161 29.55 -5.50 -26.37
CA PRO A 161 28.84 -6.74 -26.71
C PRO A 161 29.01 -7.17 -28.16
N ASN A 162 29.37 -6.21 -29.06
CA ASN A 162 29.68 -6.43 -30.48
C ASN A 162 31.06 -5.92 -30.79
N GLN A 163 32.06 -6.80 -30.67
CA GLN A 163 33.44 -6.43 -30.88
C GLN A 163 33.81 -6.14 -32.34
N SER A 164 32.96 -6.48 -33.30
CA SER A 164 33.21 -6.24 -34.73
C SER A 164 31.99 -5.64 -35.43
N GLU A 165 32.12 -4.44 -35.99
CA GLU A 165 31.17 -3.88 -36.92
C GLU A 165 31.79 -3.88 -38.33
N SER A 166 31.17 -4.57 -39.25
CA SER A 166 31.58 -4.51 -40.68
C SER A 166 30.71 -3.50 -41.40
N ILE A 167 31.35 -2.47 -41.94
CA ILE A 167 30.72 -1.52 -42.85
C ILE A 167 30.92 -2.04 -44.29
N LYS A 168 29.80 -2.32 -44.95
CA LYS A 168 29.80 -2.66 -46.39
C LYS A 168 29.82 -1.42 -47.22
#